data_993fce3708fa72c5c2ba619ca560a6d9
#
_entry.id   993fce3708fa72c5c2ba619ca560a6d9
#
_cell.length_a   1.000
_cell.length_b   1.000
_cell.length_c   1.000
_cell.angle_alpha   90.00
_cell.angle_beta   90.00
_cell.angle_gamma   90.00
#
_symmetry.space_group_name_H-M   'P 1'
#
loop_
_entity.id
_entity.type
_entity.pdbx_description
1 polymer ?
#
loop_
_entity_poly.entity_id
_entity_poly.type
_entity_poly.pdbx_seq_one_letter_code
_entity_poly.pdbx_strand_id
1 'polypeptide(L)'
;MSIANDISPTNESAATTDLTIEGIDEPVVLRYFETMNAGEYETTAALFGDTGTIQPPFEQPIEGKEAIANYLEAEAKGMQLSPKEGIAESLDNDQTQIQVIGKVQTSLFGVNVSWIFLLSAEREILHTRIKLLASPQELLSLRR
;
A
#
# COMPACT_ATOMS: atom_id res chain seq x y z
N MET A 1 5.59 30.38 -20.12
CA MET A 1 5.57 29.91 -19.83
C MET A 1 5.74 29.41 -19.65
N SER A 2 5.62 29.35 -19.39
CA SER A 2 5.74 28.59 -18.86
C SER A 2 5.77 28.16 -18.40
N ILE A 3 5.63 28.26 -18.28
CA ILE A 3 5.60 27.66 -17.65
C ILE A 3 5.41 27.17 -17.22
N ALA A 4 5.21 27.40 -17.21
CA ALA A 4 5.04 26.67 -16.58
C ALA A 4 4.88 26.14 -16.39
N ASN A 5 4.75 26.24 -16.51
CA ASN A 5 4.57 25.52 -16.13
C ASN A 5 4.46 25.05 -15.89
N ASP A 6 4.33 25.16 -16.00
CA ASP A 6 4.25 24.47 -15.59
C ASP A 6 4.01 24.05 -15.08
N ILE A 7 3.83 24.26 -15.09
CA ILE A 7 3.56 23.64 -14.54
C ILE A 7 3.31 23.13 -14.05
N SER A 8 3.03 23.07 -13.96
CA SER A 8 2.79 22.33 -13.33
C SER A 8 2.53 21.86 -12.85
N PRO A 9 2.34 21.93 -12.73
CA PRO A 9 2.07 21.17 -12.11
C PRO A 9 2.02 20.56 -11.87
N THR A 10 1.84 20.40 -11.75
CA THR A 10 1.86 19.63 -11.44
C THR A 10 2.09 19.16 -11.01
N ASN A 11 2.11 19.18 -10.91
CA ASN A 11 2.39 18.51 -10.51
C ASN A 11 2.33 18.11 -9.87
N GLU A 12 2.49 18.50 -9.64
CA GLU A 12 2.33 17.87 -8.81
C GLU A 12 2.15 16.53 -8.67
N SER A 13 1.72 16.22 -8.44
CA SER A 13 1.49 14.80 -8.62
C SER A 13 2.61 14.08 -9.33
N ALA A 14 3.42 14.79 -9.97
CA ALA A 14 4.54 14.20 -10.68
C ALA A 14 5.43 13.40 -9.75
N ALA A 15 5.54 13.82 -8.51
CA ALA A 15 6.41 13.15 -7.57
C ALA A 15 5.96 11.72 -7.32
N THR A 16 4.65 11.46 -7.43
CA THR A 16 4.13 10.13 -7.13
C THR A 16 4.39 9.13 -8.25
N THR A 17 4.76 9.62 -9.43
CA THR A 17 5.00 8.71 -10.54
C THR A 17 6.32 7.98 -10.44
N ASP A 18 7.16 8.36 -9.47
CA ASP A 18 8.45 7.68 -9.29
C ASP A 18 8.33 6.34 -8.61
N LEU A 19 7.19 6.07 -7.97
CA LEU A 19 7.02 4.81 -7.25
C LEU A 19 6.79 3.67 -8.23
N THR A 20 7.63 2.65 -8.15
CA THR A 20 7.46 1.45 -8.95
C THR A 20 7.62 0.24 -8.07
N ILE A 21 6.88 -0.82 -8.39
CA ILE A 21 6.98 -2.09 -7.70
C ILE A 21 7.15 -3.13 -8.77
N GLU A 22 8.29 -3.82 -8.75
CA GLU A 22 8.57 -4.82 -9.77
C GLU A 22 7.50 -5.89 -9.75
N GLY A 23 6.92 -6.18 -10.92
CA GLY A 23 5.89 -7.19 -11.05
C GLY A 23 4.49 -6.71 -10.82
N ILE A 24 4.30 -5.46 -10.38
CA ILE A 24 2.98 -4.93 -10.05
C ILE A 24 2.76 -3.62 -10.81
N ASP A 25 1.65 -3.56 -11.55
CA ASP A 25 1.26 -2.33 -12.21
C ASP A 25 -0.19 -1.94 -11.88
N GLU A 26 -0.74 -2.49 -10.80
CA GLU A 26 -2.12 -2.23 -10.41
C GLU A 26 -2.22 -0.84 -9.79
N PRO A 27 -2.99 0.08 -10.40
CA PRO A 27 -3.00 1.47 -9.91
C PRO A 27 -3.41 1.64 -8.45
N VAL A 28 -4.39 0.85 -7.99
CA VAL A 28 -4.85 1.04 -6.62
C VAL A 28 -3.77 0.66 -5.61
N VAL A 29 -2.95 -0.35 -5.92
CA VAL A 29 -1.87 -0.74 -5.04
C VAL A 29 -0.78 0.31 -5.02
N LEU A 30 -0.42 0.83 -6.21
CA LEU A 30 0.56 1.91 -6.27
C LEU A 30 0.07 3.13 -5.51
N ARG A 31 -1.21 3.43 -5.65
CA ARG A 31 -1.82 4.58 -4.97
C ARG A 31 -1.79 4.41 -3.46
N TYR A 32 -1.99 3.17 -2.98
CA TYR A 32 -1.92 2.89 -1.56
C TYR A 32 -0.56 3.35 -0.99
N PHE A 33 0.52 2.94 -1.64
CA PHE A 33 1.84 3.30 -1.14
C PHE A 33 2.13 4.79 -1.30
N GLU A 34 1.68 5.39 -2.40
CA GLU A 34 1.90 6.81 -2.60
C GLU A 34 1.23 7.64 -1.53
N THR A 35 -0.04 7.35 -1.24
CA THR A 35 -0.78 8.13 -0.26
C THR A 35 -0.29 7.87 1.15
N MET A 36 0.12 6.64 1.45
CA MET A 36 0.71 6.35 2.74
C MET A 36 1.97 7.17 2.97
N ASN A 37 2.84 7.21 1.97
CA ASN A 37 4.09 7.94 2.09
C ASN A 37 3.89 9.44 2.13
N ALA A 38 2.80 9.91 1.53
CA ALA A 38 2.49 11.34 1.56
C ALA A 38 1.77 11.75 2.84
N GLY A 39 1.37 10.78 3.68
CA GLY A 39 0.63 11.09 4.88
C GLY A 39 -0.82 11.41 4.63
N GLU A 40 -1.35 11.02 3.47
CA GLU A 40 -2.72 11.31 3.08
C GLU A 40 -3.60 10.12 3.44
N TYR A 41 -3.81 9.92 4.74
CA TYR A 41 -4.43 8.68 5.22
C TYR A 41 -5.90 8.56 4.89
N GLU A 42 -6.62 9.67 4.78
CA GLU A 42 -8.01 9.60 4.33
C GLU A 42 -8.09 9.13 2.89
N THR A 43 -7.15 9.59 2.07
CA THR A 43 -7.11 9.14 0.68
C THR A 43 -6.76 7.66 0.60
N THR A 44 -5.82 7.22 1.44
CA THR A 44 -5.50 5.80 1.51
C THR A 44 -6.74 4.99 1.88
N ALA A 45 -7.46 5.41 2.93
CA ALA A 45 -8.65 4.70 3.37
C ALA A 45 -9.73 4.67 2.30
N ALA A 46 -9.81 5.72 1.49
CA ALA A 46 -10.81 5.78 0.43
C ALA A 46 -10.60 4.72 -0.66
N LEU A 47 -9.42 4.12 -0.71
CA LEU A 47 -9.15 3.05 -1.67
C LEU A 47 -9.81 1.73 -1.28
N PHE A 48 -10.25 1.62 -0.04
CA PHE A 48 -10.89 0.40 0.46
C PHE A 48 -12.38 0.40 0.14
N GLY A 49 -12.97 -0.80 0.01
CA GLY A 49 -14.40 -0.91 -0.09
C GLY A 49 -15.06 -0.54 1.23
N ASP A 50 -16.39 -0.41 1.23
CA ASP A 50 -17.11 0.05 2.41
C ASP A 50 -16.90 -0.84 3.62
N THR A 51 -16.75 -2.15 3.40
CA THR A 51 -16.46 -3.09 4.48
C THR A 51 -15.05 -3.62 4.40
N GLY A 52 -14.17 -2.88 3.71
CA GLY A 52 -12.78 -3.30 3.59
C GLY A 52 -12.07 -3.27 4.92
N THR A 53 -11.03 -4.08 5.02
CA THR A 53 -10.29 -4.20 6.28
C THR A 53 -8.80 -4.06 6.06
N ILE A 54 -8.13 -3.55 7.08
CA ILE A 54 -6.66 -3.57 7.13
C ILE A 54 -6.28 -4.29 8.41
N GLN A 55 -5.33 -5.21 8.30
CA GLN A 55 -4.87 -5.98 9.44
C GLN A 55 -3.38 -5.74 9.65
N PRO A 56 -3.03 -4.92 10.64
CA PRO A 56 -1.62 -4.68 10.97
C PRO A 56 -1.01 -5.92 11.61
N PRO A 57 0.32 -5.97 11.72
CA PRO A 57 0.96 -7.11 12.37
C PRO A 57 0.48 -7.25 13.80
N PHE A 58 0.16 -8.49 14.18
CA PHE A 58 -0.19 -8.85 15.55
C PHE A 58 -1.48 -8.19 16.06
N GLU A 59 -2.30 -7.63 15.18
CA GLU A 59 -3.52 -6.94 15.60
C GLU A 59 -4.73 -7.52 14.90
N GLN A 60 -5.90 -7.18 15.44
CA GLN A 60 -7.15 -7.56 14.82
C GLN A 60 -7.40 -6.71 13.58
N PRO A 61 -8.17 -7.22 12.62
CA PRO A 61 -8.53 -6.41 11.47
C PRO A 61 -9.34 -5.19 11.86
N ILE A 62 -9.10 -4.10 11.14
CA ILE A 62 -9.81 -2.84 11.34
C ILE A 62 -10.69 -2.65 10.12
N GLU A 63 -11.98 -2.49 10.33
CA GLU A 63 -12.95 -2.48 9.24
C GLU A 63 -13.55 -1.10 9.01
N GLY A 64 -13.64 -0.72 7.73
CA GLY A 64 -14.34 0.49 7.32
C GLY A 64 -13.41 1.67 7.11
N LYS A 65 -13.79 2.55 6.18
CA LYS A 65 -12.92 3.64 5.77
C LYS A 65 -12.58 4.58 6.91
N GLU A 66 -13.58 4.92 7.74
CA GLU A 66 -13.33 5.86 8.81
C GLU A 66 -12.39 5.28 9.86
N ALA A 67 -12.62 4.02 10.24
CA ALA A 67 -11.77 3.38 11.23
C ALA A 67 -10.35 3.21 10.71
N ILE A 68 -10.23 2.88 9.42
CA ILE A 68 -8.91 2.72 8.81
C ILE A 68 -8.17 4.06 8.80
N ALA A 69 -8.85 5.13 8.40
CA ALA A 69 -8.22 6.45 8.37
C ALA A 69 -7.77 6.87 9.76
N ASN A 70 -8.61 6.64 10.76
CA ASN A 70 -8.26 7.00 12.13
C ASN A 70 -7.07 6.20 12.65
N TYR A 71 -7.05 4.91 12.32
CA TYR A 71 -5.93 4.06 12.73
C TYR A 71 -4.63 4.54 12.10
N LEU A 72 -4.66 4.81 10.80
CA LEU A 72 -3.45 5.24 10.11
C LEU A 72 -2.95 6.58 10.65
N GLU A 73 -3.88 7.49 10.92
CA GLU A 73 -3.52 8.79 11.46
C GLU A 73 -2.82 8.65 12.81
N ALA A 74 -3.27 7.69 13.62
CA ALA A 74 -2.70 7.50 14.95
C ALA A 74 -1.38 6.72 14.92
N GLU A 75 -1.25 5.77 14.00
CA GLU A 75 -0.16 4.80 14.10
C GLU A 75 0.87 4.86 12.98
N ALA A 76 0.54 5.45 11.84
CA ALA A 76 1.43 5.36 10.69
C ALA A 76 2.25 6.63 10.43
N LYS A 77 2.06 7.67 11.23
CA LYS A 77 2.78 8.91 10.99
C LYS A 77 4.28 8.69 11.09
N GLY A 78 4.98 9.26 10.11
CA GLY A 78 6.43 9.16 10.10
C GLY A 78 6.98 7.91 9.47
N MET A 79 6.10 6.96 9.10
CA MET A 79 6.56 5.77 8.42
C MET A 79 6.83 6.05 6.95
N GLN A 80 7.87 5.42 6.43
CA GLN A 80 8.13 5.43 4.99
C GLN A 80 8.07 4.00 4.50
N LEU A 81 7.23 3.76 3.51
CA LEU A 81 7.05 2.44 2.94
C LEU A 81 7.84 2.34 1.65
N SER A 82 8.65 1.31 1.55
CA SER A 82 9.49 1.07 0.38
C SER A 82 9.14 -0.29 -0.21
N PRO A 83 8.03 -0.38 -0.94
CA PRO A 83 7.69 -1.64 -1.61
C PRO A 83 8.72 -1.93 -2.69
N LYS A 84 9.04 -3.20 -2.88
CA LYS A 84 10.11 -3.56 -3.78
C LYS A 84 9.63 -4.38 -4.96
N GLU A 85 8.95 -5.47 -4.68
CA GLU A 85 8.48 -6.34 -5.75
C GLU A 85 7.25 -7.08 -5.28
N GLY A 86 6.51 -7.64 -6.22
CA GLY A 86 5.31 -8.37 -5.84
C GLY A 86 4.84 -9.33 -6.91
N ILE A 87 3.79 -10.04 -6.57
CA ILE A 87 3.18 -11.05 -7.43
C ILE A 87 1.68 -10.82 -7.41
N ALA A 88 1.07 -10.84 -8.60
CA ALA A 88 -0.39 -10.71 -8.74
C ALA A 88 -0.95 -12.04 -9.17
N GLU A 89 -2.08 -12.40 -8.59
CA GLU A 89 -2.75 -13.66 -8.90
C GLU A 89 -4.23 -13.40 -9.09
N SER A 90 -4.76 -13.81 -10.25
CA SER A 90 -6.19 -13.70 -10.52
C SER A 90 -6.94 -14.78 -9.77
N LEU A 91 -8.01 -14.39 -9.12
CA LEU A 91 -8.86 -15.31 -8.37
C LEU A 91 -10.24 -15.38 -9.01
N ASP A 92 -11.13 -16.18 -8.42
CA ASP A 92 -12.49 -16.27 -8.91
C ASP A 92 -13.20 -14.94 -8.74
N ASN A 93 -14.27 -14.74 -9.52
CA ASN A 93 -15.13 -13.56 -9.43
C ASN A 93 -14.38 -12.26 -9.76
N ASP A 94 -13.38 -12.37 -10.65
CA ASP A 94 -12.59 -11.22 -11.08
C ASP A 94 -11.85 -10.52 -9.96
N GLN A 95 -11.66 -11.20 -8.84
CA GLN A 95 -10.84 -10.70 -7.77
C GLN A 95 -9.37 -10.96 -8.06
N THR A 96 -8.52 -10.16 -7.43
CA THR A 96 -7.08 -10.28 -7.61
C THR A 96 -6.41 -10.21 -6.25
N GLN A 97 -5.48 -11.13 -6.02
CA GLN A 97 -4.65 -11.08 -4.84
C GLN A 97 -3.27 -10.57 -5.24
N ILE A 98 -2.77 -9.60 -4.52
CA ILE A 98 -1.45 -9.04 -4.80
C ILE A 98 -0.63 -9.10 -3.53
N GLN A 99 0.54 -9.68 -3.63
CA GLN A 99 1.46 -9.77 -2.52
C GLN A 99 2.69 -8.95 -2.85
N VAL A 100 3.04 -8.01 -1.97
CA VAL A 100 4.17 -7.12 -2.16
C VAL A 100 5.11 -7.28 -0.98
N ILE A 101 6.40 -7.34 -1.26
CA ILE A 101 7.39 -7.33 -0.19
C ILE A 101 8.22 -6.06 -0.28
N GLY A 102 8.70 -5.63 0.87
CA GLY A 102 9.51 -4.42 0.95
C GLY A 102 9.88 -4.11 2.38
N LYS A 103 10.05 -2.84 2.65
CA LYS A 103 10.52 -2.38 3.95
C LYS A 103 9.67 -1.24 4.46
N VAL A 104 9.48 -1.20 5.77
CA VAL A 104 8.89 -0.04 6.45
C VAL A 104 9.98 0.58 7.31
N GLN A 105 10.20 1.88 7.15
CA GLN A 105 11.19 2.61 7.90
C GLN A 105 10.48 3.55 8.87
N THR A 106 10.82 3.47 10.14
CA THR A 106 10.35 4.41 11.15
C THR A 106 11.52 5.26 11.61
N SER A 107 11.26 6.19 12.53
CA SER A 107 12.35 7.00 13.06
C SER A 107 13.34 6.17 13.89
N LEU A 108 12.93 4.99 14.34
CA LEU A 108 13.74 4.17 15.23
C LEU A 108 14.40 2.98 14.53
N PHE A 109 13.73 2.40 13.55
CA PHE A 109 14.26 1.19 12.93
C PHE A 109 13.58 0.93 11.59
N GLY A 110 14.11 -0.04 10.85
CA GLY A 110 13.49 -0.53 9.63
C GLY A 110 13.18 -2.00 9.76
N VAL A 111 12.08 -2.42 9.17
CA VAL A 111 11.67 -3.82 9.20
C VAL A 111 11.23 -4.25 7.81
N ASN A 112 11.45 -5.53 7.53
CA ASN A 112 10.96 -6.12 6.28
C ASN A 112 9.53 -6.59 6.48
N VAL A 113 8.70 -6.32 5.48
CA VAL A 113 7.27 -6.63 5.59
C VAL A 113 6.75 -7.21 4.30
N SER A 114 5.60 -7.84 4.41
CA SER A 114 4.80 -8.29 3.28
C SER A 114 3.42 -7.65 3.41
N TRP A 115 2.92 -7.09 2.31
CA TRP A 115 1.56 -6.58 2.21
C TRP A 115 0.80 -7.52 1.30
N ILE A 116 -0.34 -8.02 1.75
CA ILE A 116 -1.17 -8.92 0.95
C ILE A 116 -2.50 -8.21 0.73
N PHE A 117 -2.78 -7.85 -0.51
CA PHE A 117 -4.00 -7.13 -0.89
C PHE A 117 -4.97 -8.08 -1.57
N LEU A 118 -6.24 -7.96 -1.23
CA LEU A 118 -7.31 -8.61 -1.99
C LEU A 118 -8.13 -7.50 -2.63
N LEU A 119 -8.22 -7.53 -3.95
CA LEU A 119 -8.94 -6.51 -4.70
C LEU A 119 -10.23 -7.06 -5.28
N SER A 120 -11.29 -6.24 -5.27
CA SER A 120 -12.54 -6.61 -5.91
C SER A 120 -12.42 -6.46 -7.42
N ALA A 121 -13.47 -6.88 -8.12
CA ALA A 121 -13.54 -6.69 -9.57
C ALA A 121 -13.51 -5.19 -9.91
N GLU A 122 -14.04 -4.34 -9.04
CA GLU A 122 -14.03 -2.90 -9.23
C GLU A 122 -12.74 -2.25 -8.78
N ARG A 123 -11.78 -3.05 -8.36
CA ARG A 123 -10.46 -2.56 -7.92
C ARG A 123 -10.51 -1.77 -6.62
N GLU A 124 -11.45 -2.12 -5.74
CA GLU A 124 -11.42 -1.64 -4.37
C GLU A 124 -10.65 -2.64 -3.52
N ILE A 125 -9.97 -2.14 -2.50
CA ILE A 125 -9.26 -3.02 -1.58
C ILE A 125 -10.27 -3.63 -0.62
N LEU A 126 -10.43 -4.93 -0.68
CA LEU A 126 -11.31 -5.65 0.23
C LEU A 126 -10.60 -6.00 1.53
N HIS A 127 -9.30 -6.23 1.44
CA HIS A 127 -8.52 -6.61 2.62
C HIS A 127 -7.05 -6.35 2.34
N THR A 128 -6.36 -5.83 3.33
CA THR A 128 -4.90 -5.71 3.29
C THR A 128 -4.36 -6.27 4.59
N ARG A 129 -3.49 -7.25 4.48
CA ARG A 129 -2.83 -7.83 5.65
C ARG A 129 -1.35 -7.49 5.59
N ILE A 130 -0.81 -7.05 6.71
CA ILE A 130 0.58 -6.65 6.81
C ILE A 130 1.28 -7.61 7.76
N LYS A 131 2.34 -8.26 7.28
CA LYS A 131 3.09 -9.24 8.06
C LYS A 131 4.54 -8.80 8.17
N LEU A 132 5.10 -8.97 9.34
CA LEU A 132 6.55 -8.76 9.51
C LEU A 132 7.28 -9.99 9.00
N LEU A 133 8.40 -9.75 8.35
CA LEU A 133 9.25 -10.81 7.85
C LEU A 133 10.54 -10.81 8.66
N ALA A 134 10.84 -11.92 9.28
CA ALA A 134 11.93 -11.99 10.26
C ALA A 134 13.29 -12.19 9.61
N SER A 135 13.34 -12.65 8.37
CA SER A 135 14.62 -12.99 7.78
C SER A 135 14.56 -12.91 6.26
N PRO A 136 15.72 -12.75 5.62
CA PRO A 136 15.78 -12.80 4.16
C PRO A 136 15.24 -14.10 3.59
N GLN A 137 15.32 -15.17 4.35
CA GLN A 137 14.82 -16.45 3.88
C GLN A 137 13.32 -16.44 3.68
N GLU A 138 12.60 -15.75 4.55
CA GLU A 138 11.16 -15.59 4.36
C GLU A 138 10.87 -14.82 3.09
N LEU A 139 11.67 -13.80 2.81
CA LEU A 139 11.52 -13.04 1.58
C LEU A 139 11.68 -13.93 0.36
N LEU A 140 12.67 -14.80 0.39
CA LEU A 140 12.89 -15.71 -0.72
C LEU A 140 11.74 -16.67 -0.90
N SER A 141 11.15 -17.14 0.21
CA SER A 141 10.02 -18.06 0.16
C SER A 141 8.83 -17.42 -0.53
N LEU A 142 8.62 -16.13 -0.32
CA LEU A 142 7.49 -15.43 -0.91
C LEU A 142 7.62 -15.30 -2.42
N ARG A 143 8.81 -15.42 -2.95
CA ARG A 143 9.04 -15.25 -4.38
C ARG A 143 8.73 -16.50 -5.17
N ARG A 144 8.35 -17.56 -4.52
CA ARG A 144 8.00 -18.81 -5.18
C ARG A 144 6.52 -18.94 -5.39
#